data_909f398f010e513860eedc5ca7e2fb0b
#
_entry.id   909f398f010e513860eedc5ca7e2fb0b
#
_cell.length_a   1.000
_cell.length_b   1.000
_cell.length_c   1.000
_cell.angle_alpha   90.00
_cell.angle_beta   90.00
_cell.angle_gamma   90.00
#
_symmetry.space_group_name_H-M   'P 1'
#
loop_
_entity.id
_entity.type
_entity.pdbx_description
1 polymer ?
#
loop_
_entity_poly.entity_id
_entity_poly.type
_entity_poly.pdbx_seq_one_letter_code
_entity_poly.pdbx_strand_id
1 'polypeptide(L)'
;MKSSDEKKVLFVSGRFPFPLHKGDQLVLFNNIRLVSQKYKVTLITFYDNESELENLHKIKKYCEKVVLIKRFAIFSYINIIFSLFRLEPMQVSYYRSGLFKKKLNLLLSVDRFDLIHVYMLRMAHYVKDIPTPKVIGLIDSMHLNMSRRVLNETGLKKAIFKYEEWLLKSYENNCTEWFDRSIVVSKIDKEYINNHNVKVIPVGV
;
A
#
# COMPACT_ATOMS: atom_id res chain seq x y z
N MET A 1 -8.35 7.20 37.45
CA MET A 1 -8.66 7.86 36.16
C MET A 1 -7.40 7.81 35.30
N LYS A 2 -7.29 6.83 34.40
CA LYS A 2 -6.30 6.82 33.32
C LYS A 2 -7.01 7.27 32.06
N SER A 3 -6.93 8.55 31.72
CA SER A 3 -7.10 8.99 30.35
C SER A 3 -5.87 8.52 29.59
N SER A 4 -5.87 7.26 29.18
CA SER A 4 -4.92 6.81 28.20
C SER A 4 -5.35 7.40 26.88
N ASP A 5 -4.62 8.36 26.38
CA ASP A 5 -4.63 8.72 24.97
C ASP A 5 -4.24 7.46 24.18
N GLU A 6 -5.25 6.64 23.86
CA GLU A 6 -5.02 5.42 23.09
C GLU A 6 -4.51 5.83 21.70
N LYS A 7 -3.28 5.48 21.41
CA LYS A 7 -2.63 5.81 20.13
C LYS A 7 -3.43 5.29 18.96
N LYS A 8 -3.54 6.13 17.92
CA LYS A 8 -4.31 5.85 16.70
C LYS A 8 -3.40 5.53 15.54
N VAL A 9 -3.68 4.44 14.85
CA VAL A 9 -2.95 4.01 13.66
C VAL A 9 -3.88 4.02 12.44
N LEU A 10 -3.45 4.71 11.38
CA LEU A 10 -4.13 4.73 10.10
C LEU A 10 -3.49 3.72 9.16
N PHE A 11 -4.26 2.72 8.72
CA PHE A 11 -3.88 1.83 7.64
C PHE A 11 -4.38 2.37 6.30
N VAL A 12 -3.46 2.50 5.33
CA VAL A 12 -3.75 2.95 3.96
C VAL A 12 -3.45 1.79 3.01
N SER A 13 -4.48 1.21 2.41
CA SER A 13 -4.35 0.03 1.55
C SER A 13 -4.98 0.23 0.18
N GLY A 14 -4.36 -0.38 -0.83
CA GLY A 14 -4.86 -0.41 -2.21
C GLY A 14 -5.91 -1.48 -2.47
N ARG A 15 -6.16 -2.37 -1.50
CA ARG A 15 -7.10 -3.48 -1.63
C ARG A 15 -7.76 -3.80 -0.30
N PHE A 16 -9.06 -4.08 -0.35
CA PHE A 16 -9.79 -4.58 0.80
C PHE A 16 -9.23 -5.94 1.26
N PRO A 17 -9.05 -6.19 2.57
CA PRO A 17 -8.37 -7.40 3.04
C PRO A 17 -9.15 -8.70 2.83
N PHE A 18 -10.40 -8.64 2.44
CA PHE A 18 -11.24 -9.82 2.22
C PHE A 18 -11.73 -9.91 0.76
N PRO A 19 -12.02 -11.15 0.28
CA PRO A 19 -11.78 -12.46 0.92
C PRO A 19 -10.29 -12.79 1.01
N LEU A 20 -9.88 -13.64 1.97
CA LEU A 20 -8.48 -13.97 2.27
C LEU A 20 -7.88 -14.96 1.26
N HIS A 21 -8.06 -14.72 -0.04
CA HIS A 21 -7.57 -15.62 -1.10
C HIS A 21 -6.15 -15.32 -1.56
N LYS A 22 -5.63 -14.14 -1.24
CA LYS A 22 -4.30 -13.69 -1.66
C LYS A 22 -3.42 -13.44 -0.44
N GLY A 23 -2.12 -13.74 -0.58
CA GLY A 23 -1.16 -13.55 0.51
C GLY A 23 -1.10 -12.12 1.03
N ASP A 24 -1.18 -11.13 0.13
CA ASP A 24 -1.21 -9.71 0.50
C ASP A 24 -2.44 -9.36 1.38
N GLN A 25 -3.61 -9.92 1.08
CA GLN A 25 -4.83 -9.72 1.88
C GLN A 25 -4.70 -10.34 3.28
N LEU A 26 -4.14 -11.55 3.35
CA LEU A 26 -3.92 -12.26 4.62
C LEU A 26 -2.94 -11.49 5.51
N VAL A 27 -1.83 -11.01 4.96
CA VAL A 27 -0.83 -10.23 5.71
C VAL A 27 -1.43 -8.92 6.20
N LEU A 28 -2.16 -8.19 5.34
CA LEU A 28 -2.85 -6.96 5.74
C LEU A 28 -3.83 -7.21 6.90
N PHE A 29 -4.67 -8.24 6.77
CA PHE A 29 -5.64 -8.59 7.81
C PHE A 29 -4.96 -8.92 9.13
N ASN A 30 -3.92 -9.76 9.11
CA ASN A 30 -3.19 -10.13 10.32
C ASN A 30 -2.50 -8.94 10.97
N ASN A 31 -1.91 -8.04 10.19
CA ASN A 31 -1.31 -6.80 10.69
C ASN A 31 -2.36 -5.92 11.40
N ILE A 32 -3.52 -5.72 10.79
CA ILE A 32 -4.62 -4.95 11.40
C ILE A 32 -5.06 -5.62 12.70
N ARG A 33 -5.27 -6.95 12.70
CA ARG A 33 -5.68 -7.72 13.87
C ARG A 33 -4.69 -7.62 15.02
N LEU A 34 -3.39 -7.70 14.74
CA LEU A 34 -2.35 -7.61 15.77
C LEU A 34 -2.21 -6.19 16.33
N VAL A 35 -2.23 -5.18 15.45
CA VAL A 35 -2.11 -3.78 15.86
C VAL A 35 -3.33 -3.34 16.67
N SER A 36 -4.53 -3.82 16.34
CA SER A 36 -5.77 -3.49 17.05
C SER A 36 -5.83 -3.98 18.48
N GLN A 37 -4.94 -4.91 18.88
CA GLN A 37 -4.83 -5.35 20.27
C GLN A 37 -4.30 -4.28 21.23
N LYS A 38 -3.60 -3.25 20.68
CA LYS A 38 -2.94 -2.22 21.49
C LYS A 38 -3.28 -0.78 21.06
N TYR A 39 -3.79 -0.61 19.84
CA TYR A 39 -3.99 0.70 19.21
C TYR A 39 -5.37 0.78 18.58
N LYS A 40 -5.94 1.98 18.53
CA LYS A 40 -7.16 2.24 17.74
C LYS A 40 -6.79 2.26 16.25
N VAL A 41 -7.40 1.38 15.49
CA VAL A 41 -7.11 1.23 14.06
C VAL A 41 -8.21 1.88 13.23
N THR A 42 -7.79 2.71 12.28
CA THR A 42 -8.63 3.17 11.17
C THR A 42 -8.08 2.61 9.87
N LEU A 43 -8.94 2.07 9.03
CA LEU A 43 -8.59 1.56 7.70
C LEU A 43 -9.20 2.44 6.62
N ILE A 44 -8.38 2.91 5.67
CA ILE A 44 -8.84 3.48 4.40
C ILE A 44 -8.35 2.60 3.25
N THR A 45 -9.27 2.14 2.39
CA THR A 45 -8.93 1.16 1.36
C THR A 45 -9.86 1.25 0.15
N PHE A 46 -9.35 0.80 -1.01
CA PHE A 46 -10.21 0.52 -2.14
C PHE A 46 -10.93 -0.82 -1.98
N TYR A 47 -12.06 -0.93 -2.66
CA TYR A 47 -12.72 -2.19 -2.99
C TYR A 47 -13.13 -2.18 -4.47
N ASP A 48 -13.19 -3.35 -5.08
CA ASP A 48 -13.50 -3.51 -6.50
C ASP A 48 -14.95 -3.98 -6.71
N ASN A 49 -15.37 -4.98 -5.94
CA ASN A 49 -16.65 -5.63 -6.09
C ASN A 49 -17.49 -5.52 -4.81
N GLU A 50 -18.81 -5.39 -4.96
CA GLU A 50 -19.71 -5.32 -3.81
C GLU A 50 -19.67 -6.60 -2.94
N SER A 51 -19.38 -7.77 -3.55
CA SER A 51 -19.20 -9.03 -2.81
C SER A 51 -18.07 -8.98 -1.77
N GLU A 52 -17.06 -8.13 -1.96
CA GLU A 52 -16.02 -7.92 -0.95
C GLU A 52 -16.61 -7.34 0.34
N LEU A 53 -17.66 -6.52 0.22
CA LEU A 53 -18.31 -5.85 1.35
C LEU A 53 -19.13 -6.80 2.25
N GLU A 54 -19.51 -7.97 1.77
CA GLU A 54 -20.13 -9.02 2.59
C GLU A 54 -19.26 -9.37 3.81
N ASN A 55 -17.94 -9.24 3.65
CA ASN A 55 -16.96 -9.49 4.69
C ASN A 55 -16.62 -8.25 5.55
N LEU A 56 -17.29 -7.11 5.33
CA LEU A 56 -17.01 -5.86 6.06
C LEU A 56 -17.16 -6.04 7.58
N HIS A 57 -18.11 -6.83 8.03
CA HIS A 57 -18.33 -7.12 9.44
C HIS A 57 -17.12 -7.79 10.09
N LYS A 58 -16.31 -8.55 9.34
CA LYS A 58 -15.12 -9.24 9.85
C LYS A 58 -14.00 -8.25 10.18
N ILE A 59 -13.78 -7.23 9.33
CA ILE A 59 -12.72 -6.24 9.57
C ILE A 59 -13.16 -5.17 10.59
N LYS A 60 -14.45 -4.82 10.64
CA LYS A 60 -15.00 -3.87 11.60
C LYS A 60 -14.78 -4.28 13.06
N LYS A 61 -14.55 -5.57 13.35
CA LYS A 61 -14.20 -6.06 14.69
C LYS A 61 -12.85 -5.54 15.20
N TYR A 62 -11.97 -5.15 14.27
CA TYR A 62 -10.60 -4.75 14.55
C TYR A 62 -10.32 -3.27 14.23
N CYS A 63 -11.28 -2.59 13.61
CA CYS A 63 -11.13 -1.20 13.22
C CYS A 63 -12.21 -0.34 13.86
N GLU A 64 -11.81 0.77 14.48
CA GLU A 64 -12.73 1.80 14.97
C GLU A 64 -13.49 2.45 13.80
N LYS A 65 -12.80 2.63 12.66
CA LYS A 65 -13.37 3.23 11.45
C LYS A 65 -12.84 2.53 10.20
N VAL A 66 -13.71 2.30 9.24
CA VAL A 66 -13.35 1.75 7.93
C VAL A 66 -13.90 2.68 6.85
N VAL A 67 -13.02 3.27 6.05
CA VAL A 67 -13.35 4.15 4.92
C VAL A 67 -13.13 3.38 3.62
N LEU A 68 -14.20 3.10 2.91
CA LEU A 68 -14.21 2.34 1.68
C LEU A 68 -14.36 3.25 0.47
N ILE A 69 -13.54 3.05 -0.54
CA ILE A 69 -13.60 3.78 -1.79
C ILE A 69 -13.74 2.79 -2.94
N LYS A 70 -14.82 2.88 -3.69
CA LYS A 70 -15.00 2.05 -4.88
C LYS A 70 -13.98 2.45 -5.94
N ARG A 71 -13.24 1.45 -6.45
CA ARG A 71 -12.34 1.65 -7.56
C ARG A 71 -13.02 1.24 -8.85
N PHE A 72 -13.05 2.14 -9.80
CA PHE A 72 -13.59 1.88 -11.13
C PHE A 72 -12.44 1.58 -12.08
N ALA A 73 -12.39 0.38 -12.61
CA ALA A 73 -11.30 -0.11 -13.47
C ALA A 73 -11.03 0.82 -14.67
N ILE A 74 -12.06 1.41 -15.24
CA ILE A 74 -11.92 2.33 -16.38
C ILE A 74 -11.00 3.51 -16.05
N PHE A 75 -11.15 4.15 -14.89
CA PHE A 75 -10.26 5.25 -14.49
C PHE A 75 -8.84 4.77 -14.20
N SER A 76 -8.68 3.55 -13.68
CA SER A 76 -7.37 2.94 -13.47
C SER A 76 -6.63 2.71 -14.79
N TYR A 77 -7.30 2.25 -15.83
CA TYR A 77 -6.69 2.09 -17.17
C TYR A 77 -6.36 3.45 -17.82
N ILE A 78 -7.21 4.45 -17.68
CA ILE A 78 -6.93 5.82 -18.12
C ILE A 78 -5.66 6.34 -17.43
N ASN A 79 -5.52 6.12 -16.14
CA ASN A 79 -4.33 6.52 -15.39
C ASN A 79 -3.05 5.83 -15.89
N ILE A 80 -3.13 4.55 -16.32
CA ILE A 80 -1.98 3.85 -16.94
C ILE A 80 -1.53 4.58 -18.21
N ILE A 81 -2.45 5.03 -19.07
CA ILE A 81 -2.09 5.78 -20.27
C ILE A 81 -1.37 7.08 -19.88
N PHE A 82 -1.88 7.80 -18.89
CA PHE A 82 -1.24 9.02 -18.40
C PHE A 82 0.08 8.78 -17.66
N SER A 83 0.37 7.57 -17.19
CA SER A 83 1.63 7.26 -16.52
C SER A 83 2.85 7.47 -17.42
N LEU A 84 2.69 7.23 -18.72
CA LEU A 84 3.76 7.43 -19.71
C LEU A 84 4.25 8.88 -19.76
N PHE A 85 3.34 9.85 -19.59
CA PHE A 85 3.66 11.28 -19.56
C PHE A 85 4.19 11.75 -18.21
N ARG A 86 3.86 11.02 -17.12
CA ARG A 86 4.29 11.36 -15.76
C ARG A 86 5.61 10.70 -15.36
N LEU A 87 6.17 9.82 -16.19
CA LEU A 87 7.32 8.98 -15.86
C LEU A 87 7.11 8.25 -14.52
N GLU A 88 5.91 7.74 -14.32
CA GLU A 88 5.50 7.05 -13.11
C GLU A 88 5.19 5.57 -13.44
N PRO A 89 5.55 4.62 -12.55
CA PRO A 89 5.20 3.22 -12.77
C PRO A 89 3.69 3.02 -13.03
N MET A 90 3.35 2.25 -14.05
CA MET A 90 1.96 1.94 -14.41
C MET A 90 1.19 1.33 -13.23
N GLN A 91 1.86 0.50 -12.43
CA GLN A 91 1.26 -0.12 -11.25
C GLN A 91 0.94 0.88 -10.14
N VAL A 92 1.68 1.98 -10.02
CA VAL A 92 1.38 3.09 -9.09
C VAL A 92 0.24 3.93 -9.64
N SER A 93 0.34 4.32 -10.91
CA SER A 93 -0.68 5.12 -11.60
C SER A 93 -2.06 4.44 -11.61
N TYR A 94 -2.12 3.11 -11.73
CA TYR A 94 -3.35 2.32 -11.66
C TYR A 94 -4.17 2.57 -10.39
N TYR A 95 -3.51 2.87 -9.27
CA TYR A 95 -4.14 3.15 -7.97
C TYR A 95 -4.38 4.63 -7.71
N ARG A 96 -4.12 5.53 -8.66
CA ARG A 96 -4.42 6.96 -8.48
C ARG A 96 -5.91 7.22 -8.49
N SER A 97 -6.38 7.99 -7.51
CA SER A 97 -7.79 8.41 -7.40
C SER A 97 -7.89 9.74 -6.64
N GLY A 98 -8.47 10.73 -7.28
CA GLY A 98 -8.78 12.01 -6.63
C GLY A 98 -9.75 11.85 -5.46
N LEU A 99 -10.70 10.91 -5.58
CA LEU A 99 -11.64 10.62 -4.49
C LEU A 99 -10.93 10.03 -3.27
N PHE A 100 -9.98 9.11 -3.48
CA PHE A 100 -9.18 8.54 -2.39
C PHE A 100 -8.37 9.63 -1.68
N LYS A 101 -7.66 10.48 -2.44
CA LYS A 101 -6.90 11.62 -1.87
C LYS A 101 -7.81 12.55 -1.07
N LYS A 102 -8.98 12.90 -1.61
CA LYS A 102 -9.96 13.76 -0.91
C LYS A 102 -10.44 13.14 0.39
N LYS A 103 -10.79 11.84 0.38
CA LYS A 103 -11.25 11.12 1.58
C LYS A 103 -10.14 10.96 2.62
N LEU A 104 -8.91 10.69 2.19
CA LEU A 104 -7.75 10.63 3.07
C LEU A 104 -7.48 11.98 3.73
N ASN A 105 -7.48 13.08 2.97
CA ASN A 105 -7.27 14.43 3.51
C ASN A 105 -8.36 14.81 4.51
N LEU A 106 -9.63 14.48 4.21
CA LEU A 106 -10.75 14.70 5.15
C LEU A 106 -10.56 13.90 6.44
N LEU A 107 -10.11 12.65 6.33
CA LEU A 107 -9.86 11.82 7.50
C LEU A 107 -8.75 12.40 8.39
N LEU A 108 -7.67 12.90 7.79
CA LEU A 108 -6.55 13.53 8.48
C LEU A 108 -6.87 14.91 9.06
N SER A 109 -7.88 15.61 8.53
CA SER A 109 -8.33 16.89 9.09
C SER A 109 -9.23 16.75 10.32
N VAL A 110 -9.92 15.61 10.43
CA VAL A 110 -10.86 15.33 11.55
C VAL A 110 -10.18 14.55 12.67
N ASP A 111 -9.33 13.58 12.32
CA ASP A 111 -8.67 12.69 13.26
C ASP A 111 -7.15 12.92 13.26
N ARG A 112 -6.54 12.91 14.45
CA ARG A 112 -5.07 12.86 14.60
C ARG A 112 -4.63 11.41 14.70
N PHE A 113 -3.62 11.05 13.93
CA PHE A 113 -3.01 9.72 13.96
C PHE A 113 -1.56 9.81 14.46
N ASP A 114 -1.15 8.87 15.30
CA ASP A 114 0.22 8.75 15.79
C ASP A 114 1.14 8.05 14.78
N LEU A 115 0.56 7.22 13.90
CA LEU A 115 1.27 6.48 12.87
C LEU A 115 0.37 6.25 11.65
N ILE A 116 0.95 6.38 10.46
CA ILE A 116 0.35 5.93 9.21
C ILE A 116 1.09 4.67 8.74
N HIS A 117 0.36 3.57 8.56
CA HIS A 117 0.88 2.35 7.98
C HIS A 117 0.37 2.19 6.55
N VAL A 118 1.23 2.43 5.59
CA VAL A 118 0.93 2.22 4.17
C VAL A 118 1.19 0.76 3.80
N TYR A 119 0.25 0.17 3.11
CA TYR A 119 0.36 -1.20 2.67
C TYR A 119 0.52 -1.26 1.15
N MET A 120 1.68 -1.74 0.73
CA MET A 120 2.21 -1.82 -0.65
C MET A 120 2.65 -0.47 -1.25
N LEU A 121 3.69 -0.53 -2.05
CA LEU A 121 4.33 0.57 -2.79
C LEU A 121 3.33 1.46 -3.54
N ARG A 122 2.30 0.84 -4.12
CA ARG A 122 1.28 1.49 -4.96
C ARG A 122 0.51 2.60 -4.26
N MET A 123 0.46 2.58 -2.93
CA MET A 123 -0.29 3.55 -2.12
C MET A 123 0.60 4.65 -1.51
N ALA A 124 1.91 4.54 -1.64
CA ALA A 124 2.87 5.43 -1.01
C ALA A 124 2.70 6.91 -1.37
N HIS A 125 2.38 7.19 -2.63
CA HIS A 125 2.21 8.55 -3.14
C HIS A 125 1.10 9.36 -2.45
N TYR A 126 0.14 8.69 -1.79
CA TYR A 126 -0.94 9.36 -1.07
C TYR A 126 -0.47 10.05 0.21
N VAL A 127 0.61 9.55 0.82
CA VAL A 127 1.09 10.01 2.13
C VAL A 127 2.47 10.67 2.09
N LYS A 128 3.07 10.82 0.89
CA LYS A 128 4.43 11.35 0.71
C LYS A 128 4.67 12.61 1.54
N ASP A 129 3.78 13.59 1.44
CA ASP A 129 3.94 14.93 2.02
C ASP A 129 3.25 15.09 3.39
N ILE A 130 2.79 13.99 3.98
CA ILE A 130 2.13 14.03 5.30
C ILE A 130 3.22 13.95 6.39
N PRO A 131 3.24 14.89 7.37
CA PRO A 131 4.29 14.96 8.39
C PRO A 131 4.16 13.89 9.49
N THR A 132 3.00 13.22 9.59
CA THR A 132 2.79 12.14 10.59
C THR A 132 3.83 11.02 10.39
N PRO A 133 4.39 10.47 11.48
CA PRO A 133 5.25 9.28 11.41
C PRO A 133 4.61 8.19 10.55
N LYS A 134 5.39 7.59 9.66
CA LYS A 134 4.84 6.64 8.67
C LYS A 134 5.77 5.48 8.38
N VAL A 135 5.16 4.33 8.25
CA VAL A 135 5.83 3.09 7.84
C VAL A 135 5.18 2.51 6.60
N ILE A 136 5.96 1.82 5.79
CA ILE A 136 5.44 1.12 4.62
C ILE A 136 5.76 -0.37 4.69
N GLY A 137 4.75 -1.22 4.50
CA GLY A 137 4.90 -2.65 4.26
C GLY A 137 4.93 -2.89 2.75
N LEU A 138 6.12 -3.09 2.19
CA LEU A 138 6.31 -3.36 0.77
C LEU A 138 5.93 -4.80 0.41
N ILE A 139 6.10 -5.73 1.34
CA ILE A 139 6.02 -7.19 1.24
C ILE A 139 7.22 -7.71 0.45
N ASP A 140 7.27 -7.42 -0.84
CA ASP A 140 8.32 -7.80 -1.78
C ASP A 140 8.75 -6.58 -2.62
N SER A 141 9.91 -6.70 -3.26
CA SER A 141 10.35 -5.69 -4.22
C SER A 141 9.59 -5.84 -5.53
N MET A 142 8.84 -4.81 -5.87
CA MET A 142 8.13 -4.74 -7.15
C MET A 142 9.09 -4.65 -8.35
N HIS A 143 10.24 -3.98 -8.16
CA HIS A 143 11.32 -3.95 -9.14
C HIS A 143 11.84 -5.36 -9.42
N LEU A 144 12.21 -6.14 -8.37
CA LEU A 144 12.67 -7.53 -8.53
C LEU A 144 11.64 -8.40 -9.24
N ASN A 145 10.36 -8.26 -8.88
CA ASN A 145 9.30 -9.01 -9.53
C ASN A 145 9.15 -8.66 -11.01
N MET A 146 9.34 -7.38 -11.36
CA MET A 146 9.29 -6.95 -12.76
C MET A 146 10.51 -7.44 -13.54
N SER A 147 11.71 -7.39 -12.95
CA SER A 147 12.94 -7.95 -13.55
C SER A 147 12.78 -9.43 -13.94
N ARG A 148 12.20 -10.23 -13.02
CA ARG A 148 11.91 -11.64 -13.31
C ARG A 148 10.91 -11.83 -14.47
N ARG A 149 9.92 -10.95 -14.59
CA ARG A 149 8.97 -10.99 -15.72
C ARG A 149 9.64 -10.64 -17.05
N VAL A 150 10.51 -9.63 -17.07
CA VAL A 150 11.27 -9.23 -18.26
C VAL A 150 12.08 -10.40 -18.86
N LEU A 151 12.62 -11.27 -18.01
CA LEU A 151 13.39 -12.44 -18.46
C LEU A 151 12.55 -13.45 -19.25
N ASN A 152 11.26 -13.56 -18.93
CA ASN A 152 10.34 -14.55 -19.51
C ASN A 152 9.50 -13.99 -20.68
N GLU A 153 9.69 -12.73 -21.08
CA GLU A 153 8.90 -12.11 -22.12
C GLU A 153 9.72 -11.80 -23.37
N THR A 154 9.04 -11.66 -24.50
CA THR A 154 9.64 -11.34 -25.80
C THR A 154 8.89 -10.21 -26.50
N GLY A 155 9.45 -9.67 -27.59
CA GLY A 155 8.80 -8.67 -28.43
C GLY A 155 8.42 -7.39 -27.69
N LEU A 156 7.28 -6.80 -28.07
CA LEU A 156 6.78 -5.53 -27.55
C LEU A 156 6.48 -5.60 -26.04
N LYS A 157 5.99 -6.73 -25.54
CA LYS A 157 5.76 -6.94 -24.11
C LYS A 157 7.04 -6.78 -23.29
N LYS A 158 8.14 -7.33 -23.78
CA LYS A 158 9.45 -7.20 -23.12
C LYS A 158 9.89 -5.75 -23.03
N ALA A 159 9.68 -4.97 -24.08
CA ALA A 159 10.00 -3.52 -24.09
C ALA A 159 9.18 -2.75 -23.06
N ILE A 160 7.87 -3.02 -22.98
CA ILE A 160 6.97 -2.40 -21.99
C ILE A 160 7.41 -2.77 -20.57
N PHE A 161 7.71 -4.04 -20.30
CA PHE A 161 8.12 -4.50 -18.97
C PHE A 161 9.50 -3.97 -18.57
N LYS A 162 10.45 -3.82 -19.51
CA LYS A 162 11.73 -3.15 -19.25
C LYS A 162 11.54 -1.68 -18.87
N TYR A 163 10.63 -0.99 -19.54
CA TYR A 163 10.31 0.39 -19.21
C TYR A 163 9.68 0.50 -17.80
N GLU A 164 8.73 -0.37 -17.50
CA GLU A 164 8.11 -0.44 -16.17
C GLU A 164 9.14 -0.81 -15.08
N GLU A 165 10.05 -1.76 -15.36
CA GLU A 165 11.14 -2.15 -14.47
C GLU A 165 12.03 -0.95 -14.12
N TRP A 166 12.43 -0.18 -15.12
CA TRP A 166 13.26 1.01 -14.95
C TRP A 166 12.55 2.07 -14.07
N LEU A 167 11.28 2.32 -14.32
CA LEU A 167 10.47 3.22 -13.51
C LEU A 167 10.32 2.72 -12.07
N LEU A 168 10.04 1.43 -11.89
CA LEU A 168 9.88 0.82 -10.57
C LEU A 168 11.16 0.89 -9.74
N LYS A 169 12.32 0.65 -10.35
CA LYS A 169 13.61 0.76 -9.67
C LYS A 169 13.81 2.12 -9.03
N SER A 170 13.63 3.17 -9.81
CA SER A 170 13.77 4.54 -9.33
C SER A 170 12.69 4.89 -8.30
N TYR A 171 11.44 4.54 -8.59
CA TYR A 171 10.32 4.85 -7.71
C TYR A 171 10.41 4.13 -6.35
N GLU A 172 10.78 2.86 -6.33
CA GLU A 172 10.88 2.05 -5.11
C GLU A 172 11.98 2.58 -4.20
N ASN A 173 13.16 2.90 -4.74
CA ASN A 173 14.24 3.48 -3.97
C ASN A 173 13.87 4.85 -3.38
N ASN A 174 13.35 5.76 -4.20
CA ASN A 174 12.93 7.09 -3.73
C ASN A 174 11.79 7.00 -2.71
N CYS A 175 10.86 6.07 -2.93
CA CYS A 175 9.70 5.90 -2.06
C CYS A 175 10.12 5.53 -0.62
N THR A 176 11.14 4.68 -0.44
CA THR A 176 11.59 4.28 0.89
C THR A 176 12.11 5.44 1.72
N GLU A 177 12.56 6.53 1.10
CA GLU A 177 13.01 7.75 1.78
C GLU A 177 11.85 8.59 2.36
N TRP A 178 10.63 8.38 1.86
CA TRP A 178 9.45 9.09 2.37
C TRP A 178 8.94 8.53 3.70
N PHE A 179 9.47 7.39 4.14
CA PHE A 179 9.00 6.66 5.31
C PHE A 179 10.09 6.54 6.38
N ASP A 180 9.69 6.60 7.65
CA ASP A 180 10.60 6.36 8.77
C ASP A 180 11.13 4.93 8.80
N ARG A 181 10.33 3.98 8.33
CA ARG A 181 10.72 2.57 8.15
C ARG A 181 9.99 1.94 6.96
N SER A 182 10.72 1.11 6.24
CA SER A 182 10.19 0.25 5.18
C SER A 182 10.38 -1.21 5.58
N ILE A 183 9.36 -2.04 5.35
CA ILE A 183 9.33 -3.44 5.77
C ILE A 183 9.20 -4.32 4.55
N VAL A 184 10.08 -5.30 4.43
CA VAL A 184 10.04 -6.37 3.43
C VAL A 184 10.06 -7.73 4.12
N VAL A 185 9.66 -8.79 3.43
CA VAL A 185 9.56 -10.13 4.02
C VAL A 185 10.82 -10.97 3.82
N SER A 186 11.69 -10.63 2.88
CA SER A 186 12.89 -11.40 2.59
C SER A 186 14.16 -10.54 2.55
N LYS A 187 15.31 -11.22 2.78
CA LYS A 187 16.63 -10.59 2.66
C LYS A 187 16.93 -10.18 1.21
N ILE A 188 16.49 -10.99 0.24
CA ILE A 188 16.67 -10.74 -1.19
C ILE A 188 15.99 -9.42 -1.58
N ASP A 189 14.74 -9.19 -1.14
CA ASP A 189 14.03 -7.94 -1.41
C ASP A 189 14.76 -6.73 -0.81
N LYS A 190 15.28 -6.88 0.42
CA LYS A 190 16.08 -5.83 1.07
C LYS A 190 17.34 -5.47 0.28
N GLU A 191 18.06 -6.46 -0.26
CA GLU A 191 19.26 -6.24 -1.06
C GLU A 191 18.94 -5.49 -2.37
N TYR A 192 17.81 -5.80 -2.98
CA TYR A 192 17.36 -5.10 -4.19
C TYR A 192 16.98 -3.64 -3.96
N ILE A 193 16.33 -3.31 -2.83
CA ILE A 193 15.91 -1.95 -2.49
C ILE A 193 17.10 -1.12 -2.00
N ASN A 194 18.12 -1.75 -1.44
CA ASN A 194 19.39 -1.15 -0.99
C ASN A 194 19.26 0.19 -0.24
N ASN A 195 18.35 0.26 0.72
CA ASN A 195 18.16 1.43 1.55
C ASN A 195 18.29 1.05 3.04
N HIS A 196 18.96 1.90 3.84
CA HIS A 196 19.27 1.67 5.25
C HIS A 196 18.04 1.59 6.16
N ASN A 197 16.91 2.23 5.79
CA ASN A 197 15.69 2.22 6.56
C ASN A 197 14.80 0.98 6.32
N VAL A 198 15.23 0.08 5.40
CA VAL A 198 14.52 -1.17 5.09
C VAL A 198 14.85 -2.24 6.11
N LYS A 199 13.83 -2.79 6.74
CA LYS A 199 13.93 -3.93 7.68
C LYS A 199 13.25 -5.15 7.12
N VAL A 200 13.87 -6.31 7.37
CA VAL A 200 13.27 -7.62 7.05
C VAL A 200 12.44 -8.08 8.25
N ILE A 201 11.16 -8.27 8.02
CA ILE A 201 10.24 -8.90 8.98
C ILE A 201 9.54 -10.04 8.22
N PRO A 202 9.99 -11.30 8.44
CA PRO A 202 9.38 -12.45 7.79
C PRO A 202 7.89 -12.54 8.13
N VAL A 203 7.07 -12.93 7.15
CA VAL A 203 5.68 -13.26 7.42
C VAL A 203 5.67 -14.56 8.23
N GLY A 204 5.15 -14.51 9.44
CA GLY A 204 4.93 -15.71 10.25
C GLY A 204 3.92 -16.63 9.56
N VAL A 205 4.24 -17.90 9.45
CA VAL A 205 3.35 -18.95 8.95
C VAL A 205 2.52 -19.46 10.12
#